data_521bf3779ac5a06fedb1f777e879e453
#
_entry.id   521bf3779ac5a06fedb1f777e879e453
#
_cell.length_a   1.000
_cell.length_b   1.000
_cell.length_c   1.000
_cell.angle_alpha   90.00
_cell.angle_beta   90.00
_cell.angle_gamma   90.00
#
_symmetry.space_group_name_H-M   'P 1'
#
loop_
_entity.id
_entity.type
_entity.pdbx_description
1 polymer ?
#
loop_
_entity_poly.entity_id
_entity_poly.type
_entity_poly.pdbx_seq_one_letter_code
_entity_poly.pdbx_strand_id
1 'polypeptide(L)'
;MAHEAFEGKLVIGVPPDILYPHIPRILKEFSDAFPRVEVKLISTRTAELKEEFAKGKLDLILTTESETAKGGEKLASYPLKWFCQRGNTQIWKKRPLPLAYEQRCIFRKHATDSLDAENIPWDLAFVTASCVDCIPYISAGLAIVAVLQGTEPEDWQEIPASAGLPKLSEFMIYLYIT
;
A
#
# COMPACT_ATOMS: atom_id res chain seq x y z
N MET A 1 1.99 2.89 -40.79
CA MET A 1 1.76 4.18 -40.10
C MET A 1 2.93 4.38 -39.16
N ALA A 2 3.71 5.43 -39.36
CA ALA A 2 4.83 5.75 -38.48
C ALA A 2 4.20 6.18 -37.10
N HIS A 3 4.45 5.40 -36.07
CA HIS A 3 4.20 5.88 -34.71
C HIS A 3 5.05 7.13 -34.52
N GLU A 4 4.43 8.30 -34.33
CA GLU A 4 5.14 9.48 -33.82
C GLU A 4 5.93 9.02 -32.61
N ALA A 5 7.24 9.16 -32.70
CA ALA A 5 8.08 8.65 -31.66
C ALA A 5 8.05 9.65 -30.51
N PHE A 6 7.19 9.39 -29.51
CA PHE A 6 7.12 10.17 -28.30
C PHE A 6 8.48 10.19 -27.61
N GLU A 7 8.93 11.37 -27.22
CA GLU A 7 10.15 11.58 -26.46
C GLU A 7 9.90 12.62 -25.37
N GLY A 8 10.65 12.57 -24.29
CA GLY A 8 10.53 13.50 -23.18
C GLY A 8 10.70 12.82 -21.84
N LYS A 9 10.12 13.45 -20.82
CA LYS A 9 10.18 12.98 -19.45
C LYS A 9 8.79 12.87 -18.87
N LEU A 10 8.53 11.76 -18.19
CA LEU A 10 7.30 11.49 -17.45
C LEU A 10 7.64 11.27 -15.97
N VAL A 11 7.07 12.09 -15.09
CA VAL A 11 7.26 11.98 -13.65
C VAL A 11 6.01 11.39 -12.99
N ILE A 12 6.14 10.19 -12.47
CA ILE A 12 5.04 9.41 -11.91
C ILE A 12 5.17 9.33 -10.39
N GLY A 13 4.09 9.60 -9.67
CA GLY A 13 4.01 9.37 -8.22
C GLY A 13 3.20 8.12 -7.88
N VAL A 14 3.73 7.25 -7.01
CA VAL A 14 3.05 6.02 -6.58
C VAL A 14 3.26 5.80 -5.08
N PRO A 15 2.19 5.53 -4.29
CA PRO A 15 2.35 5.21 -2.88
C PRO A 15 3.10 3.87 -2.70
N PRO A 16 3.92 3.72 -1.65
CA PRO A 16 4.70 2.51 -1.43
C PRO A 16 3.87 1.24 -1.23
N ASP A 17 2.64 1.38 -0.74
CA ASP A 17 1.71 0.28 -0.47
C ASP A 17 1.16 -0.42 -1.72
N ILE A 18 1.31 0.17 -2.90
CA ILE A 18 0.89 -0.42 -4.19
C ILE A 18 2.03 -0.54 -5.22
N LEU A 19 3.28 -0.35 -4.82
CA LEU A 19 4.43 -0.53 -5.73
C LEU A 19 4.49 -1.95 -6.29
N TYR A 20 4.19 -2.95 -5.49
CA TYR A 20 4.19 -4.35 -5.88
C TYR A 20 2.77 -4.94 -5.80
N PRO A 21 2.43 -5.90 -6.66
CA PRO A 21 3.29 -6.49 -7.69
C PRO A 21 3.24 -5.81 -9.07
N HIS A 22 2.37 -4.81 -9.28
CA HIS A 22 1.99 -4.36 -10.62
C HIS A 22 2.92 -3.32 -11.24
N ILE A 23 3.47 -2.40 -10.45
CA ILE A 23 4.24 -1.26 -10.97
C ILE A 23 5.50 -1.68 -11.76
N PRO A 24 6.30 -2.67 -11.33
CA PRO A 24 7.45 -3.12 -12.12
C PRO A 24 7.08 -3.57 -13.54
N ARG A 25 5.97 -4.30 -13.68
CA ARG A 25 5.48 -4.75 -14.99
C ARG A 25 5.01 -3.59 -15.86
N ILE A 26 4.25 -2.66 -15.28
CA ILE A 26 3.76 -1.46 -15.98
C ILE A 26 4.94 -0.62 -16.48
N LEU A 27 5.95 -0.39 -15.64
CA LEU A 27 7.14 0.36 -16.01
C LEU A 27 7.90 -0.33 -17.15
N LYS A 28 8.03 -1.65 -17.11
CA LYS A 28 8.68 -2.43 -18.18
C LYS A 28 7.93 -2.31 -19.50
N GLU A 29 6.62 -2.56 -19.48
CA GLU A 29 5.77 -2.48 -20.68
C GLU A 29 5.79 -1.06 -21.29
N PHE A 30 5.74 -0.03 -20.44
CA PHE A 30 5.82 1.36 -20.88
C PHE A 30 7.18 1.68 -21.50
N SER A 31 8.27 1.29 -20.86
CA SER A 31 9.63 1.53 -21.38
C SER A 31 9.88 0.83 -22.71
N ASP A 32 9.33 -0.39 -22.90
CA ASP A 32 9.43 -1.10 -24.18
C ASP A 32 8.61 -0.42 -25.28
N ALA A 33 7.44 0.12 -24.95
CA ALA A 33 6.57 0.80 -25.90
C ALA A 33 7.06 2.22 -26.25
N PHE A 34 7.69 2.92 -25.31
CA PHE A 34 8.14 4.31 -25.45
C PHE A 34 9.62 4.48 -25.06
N PRO A 35 10.57 3.89 -25.78
CA PRO A 35 11.97 3.82 -25.36
C PRO A 35 12.71 5.17 -25.32
N ARG A 36 12.10 6.23 -25.87
CA ARG A 36 12.65 7.60 -25.82
C ARG A 36 12.02 8.48 -24.74
N VAL A 37 11.12 7.92 -23.94
CA VAL A 37 10.54 8.62 -22.78
C VAL A 37 11.28 8.20 -21.52
N GLU A 38 11.92 9.18 -20.85
CA GLU A 38 12.51 8.95 -19.53
C GLU A 38 11.38 8.92 -18.48
N VAL A 39 11.24 7.80 -17.75
CA VAL A 39 10.29 7.69 -16.66
C VAL A 39 11.01 7.89 -15.33
N LYS A 40 10.57 8.90 -14.57
CA LYS A 40 11.00 9.11 -13.19
C LYS A 40 9.88 8.70 -12.24
N LEU A 41 10.16 7.71 -11.39
CA LEU A 41 9.23 7.26 -10.35
C LEU A 41 9.57 7.94 -9.01
N ILE A 42 8.56 8.53 -8.38
CA ILE A 42 8.63 9.08 -7.02
C ILE A 42 7.66 8.27 -6.15
N SER A 43 8.16 7.72 -5.05
CA SER A 43 7.32 7.00 -4.11
C SER A 43 7.32 7.68 -2.75
N THR A 44 6.11 8.12 -2.35
CA THR A 44 5.82 8.69 -1.04
C THR A 44 4.33 8.55 -0.77
N ARG A 45 3.86 8.99 0.40
CA ARG A 45 2.45 8.84 0.81
C ARG A 45 1.49 9.62 -0.09
N THR A 46 0.26 9.13 -0.19
CA THR A 46 -0.82 9.75 -0.98
C THR A 46 -0.97 11.25 -0.73
N ALA A 47 -0.92 11.69 0.52
CA ALA A 47 -1.06 13.13 0.85
C ALA A 47 0.05 13.97 0.21
N GLU A 48 1.30 13.53 0.33
CA GLU A 48 2.46 14.21 -0.26
C GLU A 48 2.44 14.17 -1.79
N LEU A 49 2.01 13.04 -2.37
CA LEU A 49 1.84 12.93 -3.82
C LEU A 49 0.81 13.93 -4.35
N LYS A 50 -0.32 14.07 -3.67
CA LYS A 50 -1.34 15.06 -4.03
C LYS A 50 -0.83 16.50 -3.94
N GLU A 51 -0.04 16.81 -2.91
CA GLU A 51 0.57 18.14 -2.77
C GLU A 51 1.56 18.45 -3.90
N GLU A 52 2.45 17.53 -4.23
CA GLU A 52 3.44 17.72 -5.30
C GLU A 52 2.77 17.73 -6.69
N PHE A 53 1.72 16.93 -6.89
CA PHE A 53 0.90 16.94 -8.09
C PHE A 53 0.19 18.29 -8.29
N ALA A 54 -0.42 18.84 -7.23
CA ALA A 54 -1.07 20.16 -7.27
C ALA A 54 -0.08 21.30 -7.57
N LYS A 55 1.21 21.13 -7.26
CA LYS A 55 2.29 22.06 -7.61
C LYS A 55 2.83 21.85 -9.03
N GLY A 56 2.27 20.92 -9.81
CA GLY A 56 2.74 20.60 -11.18
C GLY A 56 4.10 19.91 -11.25
N LYS A 57 4.56 19.28 -10.18
CA LYS A 57 5.84 18.56 -10.15
C LYS A 57 5.76 17.10 -10.59
N LEU A 58 4.54 16.57 -10.67
CA LEU A 58 4.22 15.22 -11.09
C LEU A 58 3.22 15.29 -12.23
N ASP A 59 3.43 14.51 -13.28
CA ASP A 59 2.53 14.46 -14.44
C ASP A 59 1.36 13.51 -14.20
N LEU A 60 1.60 12.46 -13.39
CA LEU A 60 0.64 11.45 -13.08
C LEU A 60 0.89 10.94 -11.67
N ILE A 61 -0.19 10.69 -10.91
CA ILE A 61 -0.09 10.01 -9.62
C ILE A 61 -1.12 8.90 -9.49
N LEU A 62 -0.72 7.83 -8.82
CA LEU A 62 -1.63 6.89 -8.18
C LEU A 62 -1.79 7.27 -6.71
N THR A 63 -2.96 7.00 -6.15
CA THR A 63 -3.23 7.24 -4.74
C THR A 63 -3.97 6.06 -4.14
N THR A 64 -3.81 5.87 -2.83
CA THR A 64 -4.58 4.90 -2.03
C THR A 64 -5.49 5.68 -1.09
N GLU A 65 -6.80 5.49 -1.20
CA GLU A 65 -7.80 6.31 -0.52
C GLU A 65 -8.87 5.43 0.15
N SER A 66 -9.26 5.81 1.36
CA SER A 66 -10.33 5.12 2.12
C SER A 66 -11.72 5.60 1.76
N GLU A 67 -11.84 6.76 1.12
CA GLU A 67 -13.09 7.39 0.74
C GLU A 67 -13.10 7.72 -0.76
N THR A 68 -14.30 7.99 -1.29
CA THR A 68 -14.44 8.42 -2.69
C THR A 68 -13.77 9.76 -2.91
N ALA A 69 -12.80 9.79 -3.81
CA ALA A 69 -12.06 10.99 -4.16
C ALA A 69 -12.67 11.71 -5.37
N LYS A 70 -12.57 13.04 -5.36
CA LYS A 70 -13.00 13.88 -6.50
C LYS A 70 -11.81 14.18 -7.41
N GLY A 71 -12.05 14.20 -8.71
CA GLY A 71 -11.07 14.63 -9.72
C GLY A 71 -10.10 13.54 -10.17
N GLY A 72 -10.13 12.34 -9.57
CA GLY A 72 -9.38 11.19 -10.01
C GLY A 72 -10.27 10.13 -10.66
N GLU A 73 -9.66 9.28 -11.49
CA GLU A 73 -10.29 8.09 -12.05
C GLU A 73 -10.07 6.91 -11.11
N LYS A 74 -11.15 6.27 -10.65
CA LYS A 74 -11.06 5.05 -9.84
C LYS A 74 -10.64 3.87 -10.71
N LEU A 75 -9.49 3.30 -10.42
CA LEU A 75 -8.95 2.13 -11.14
C LEU A 75 -9.38 0.80 -10.52
N ALA A 76 -9.35 0.72 -9.18
CA ALA A 76 -9.60 -0.52 -8.46
C ALA A 76 -10.05 -0.29 -7.01
N SER A 77 -10.56 -1.34 -6.39
CA SER A 77 -10.74 -1.44 -4.93
C SER A 77 -10.05 -2.70 -4.42
N TYR A 78 -9.40 -2.59 -3.28
CA TYR A 78 -8.73 -3.70 -2.62
C TYR A 78 -9.17 -3.79 -1.16
N PRO A 79 -9.55 -4.96 -0.67
CA PRO A 79 -9.82 -5.14 0.75
C PRO A 79 -8.54 -5.04 1.55
N LEU A 80 -8.61 -4.35 2.68
CA LEU A 80 -7.56 -4.39 3.70
C LEU A 80 -7.71 -5.70 4.49
N LYS A 81 -6.63 -6.45 4.64
CA LYS A 81 -6.61 -7.77 5.28
C LYS A 81 -5.49 -7.88 6.29
N TRP A 82 -5.69 -8.72 7.29
CA TRP A 82 -4.68 -9.04 8.29
C TRP A 82 -3.72 -10.10 7.78
N PHE A 83 -2.43 -9.88 7.97
CA PHE A 83 -1.36 -10.79 7.56
C PHE A 83 -0.37 -11.05 8.69
N CYS A 84 0.21 -12.23 8.66
CA CYS A 84 1.30 -12.65 9.52
C CYS A 84 2.29 -13.53 8.75
N GLN A 85 3.42 -13.87 9.37
CA GLN A 85 4.34 -14.86 8.83
C GLN A 85 3.60 -16.18 8.54
N ARG A 86 3.89 -16.76 7.38
CA ARG A 86 3.32 -18.06 6.97
C ARG A 86 3.63 -19.14 7.98
N GLY A 87 2.61 -19.89 8.37
CA GLY A 87 2.73 -20.97 9.37
C GLY A 87 2.67 -20.54 10.83
N ASN A 88 2.73 -19.24 11.13
CA ASN A 88 2.60 -18.74 12.51
C ASN A 88 1.13 -18.58 12.90
N THR A 89 0.48 -19.68 13.30
CA THR A 89 -0.94 -19.69 13.66
C THR A 89 -1.22 -19.25 15.11
N GLN A 90 -0.23 -18.83 15.85
CA GLN A 90 -0.37 -18.43 17.26
C GLN A 90 -0.26 -16.92 17.48
N ILE A 91 0.35 -16.20 16.53
CA ILE A 91 0.66 -14.78 16.68
C ILE A 91 -0.60 -13.93 16.91
N TRP A 92 -1.68 -14.18 16.19
CA TRP A 92 -2.94 -13.41 16.32
C TRP A 92 -3.76 -13.75 17.56
N LYS A 93 -3.36 -14.78 18.33
CA LYS A 93 -3.95 -15.13 19.63
C LYS A 93 -3.32 -14.40 20.78
N LYS A 94 -2.15 -13.79 20.59
CA LYS A 94 -1.45 -13.02 21.62
C LYS A 94 -2.28 -11.80 22.06
N ARG A 95 -2.16 -11.47 23.36
CA ARG A 95 -2.72 -10.25 23.92
C ARG A 95 -1.69 -9.58 24.85
N PRO A 96 -1.43 -8.28 24.73
CA PRO A 96 -1.88 -7.42 23.62
C PRO A 96 -1.43 -7.97 22.25
N LEU A 97 -2.24 -7.70 21.21
CA LEU A 97 -1.95 -8.12 19.83
C LEU A 97 -0.75 -7.34 19.30
N PRO A 98 0.35 -7.98 18.90
CA PRO A 98 1.54 -7.25 18.47
C PRO A 98 1.38 -6.77 17.02
N LEU A 99 1.45 -5.45 16.81
CA LEU A 99 1.34 -4.81 15.51
C LEU A 99 2.68 -4.20 15.07
N ALA A 100 2.94 -4.18 13.76
CA ALA A 100 4.06 -3.46 13.18
C ALA A 100 3.57 -2.53 12.07
N TYR A 101 3.88 -1.23 12.20
CA TYR A 101 3.44 -0.22 11.24
C TYR A 101 4.48 0.89 11.03
N GLU A 102 4.46 1.46 9.85
CA GLU A 102 5.06 2.76 9.58
C GLU A 102 4.28 3.85 10.35
N GLN A 103 4.99 4.85 10.83
CA GLN A 103 4.47 5.83 11.79
C GLN A 103 3.23 6.59 11.29
N ARG A 104 3.14 6.88 9.99
CA ARG A 104 2.05 7.61 9.34
C ARG A 104 1.26 6.75 8.35
N CYS A 105 1.30 5.42 8.50
CA CYS A 105 0.60 4.50 7.63
C CYS A 105 -0.91 4.73 7.70
N ILE A 106 -1.55 4.94 6.56
CA ILE A 106 -3.00 5.11 6.44
C ILE A 106 -3.75 3.88 6.98
N PHE A 107 -3.22 2.68 6.79
CA PHE A 107 -3.84 1.42 7.23
C PHE A 107 -3.79 1.25 8.74
N ARG A 108 -2.77 1.83 9.42
CA ARG A 108 -2.62 1.73 10.87
C ARG A 108 -3.86 2.24 11.60
N LYS A 109 -4.32 3.45 11.24
CA LYS A 109 -5.49 4.04 11.92
C LYS A 109 -6.73 3.17 11.74
N HIS A 110 -7.00 2.70 10.51
CA HIS A 110 -8.14 1.83 10.24
C HIS A 110 -8.06 0.50 11.00
N ALA A 111 -6.88 -0.09 11.07
CA ALA A 111 -6.64 -1.33 11.80
C ALA A 111 -6.83 -1.16 13.31
N THR A 112 -6.22 -0.13 13.91
CA THR A 112 -6.32 0.10 15.35
C THR A 112 -7.71 0.54 15.78
N ASP A 113 -8.38 1.42 15.04
CA ASP A 113 -9.76 1.82 15.31
C ASP A 113 -10.72 0.59 15.29
N SER A 114 -10.50 -0.35 14.36
CA SER A 114 -11.30 -1.57 14.28
C SER A 114 -11.04 -2.52 15.46
N LEU A 115 -9.79 -2.64 15.91
CA LEU A 115 -9.45 -3.41 17.12
C LEU A 115 -10.05 -2.80 18.39
N ASP A 116 -9.99 -1.47 18.50
CA ASP A 116 -10.58 -0.74 19.63
C ASP A 116 -12.10 -0.92 19.69
N ALA A 117 -12.79 -0.88 18.54
CA ALA A 117 -14.22 -1.09 18.45
C ALA A 117 -14.66 -2.49 18.93
N GLU A 118 -13.81 -3.50 18.75
CA GLU A 118 -14.04 -4.88 19.21
C GLU A 118 -13.42 -5.16 20.61
N ASN A 119 -12.86 -4.13 21.28
CA ASN A 119 -12.17 -4.24 22.56
C ASN A 119 -11.03 -5.26 22.56
N ILE A 120 -10.32 -5.38 21.43
CA ILE A 120 -9.14 -6.24 21.31
C ILE A 120 -7.90 -5.45 21.70
N PRO A 121 -7.22 -5.79 22.81
CA PRO A 121 -6.03 -5.07 23.24
C PRO A 121 -4.88 -5.33 22.26
N TRP A 122 -4.21 -4.27 21.84
CA TRP A 122 -3.09 -4.29 20.91
C TRP A 122 -1.93 -3.42 21.42
N ASP A 123 -0.74 -3.67 20.88
CA ASP A 123 0.44 -2.87 21.12
C ASP A 123 1.26 -2.74 19.84
N LEU A 124 1.98 -1.63 19.71
CA LEU A 124 2.92 -1.42 18.62
C LEU A 124 4.27 -2.06 19.01
N ALA A 125 4.44 -3.30 18.61
CA ALA A 125 5.68 -4.04 18.83
C ALA A 125 6.83 -3.47 18.00
N PHE A 126 6.52 -2.83 16.86
CA PHE A 126 7.49 -2.17 16.00
C PHE A 126 6.86 -0.96 15.30
N VAL A 127 7.54 0.19 15.38
CA VAL A 127 7.18 1.44 14.70
C VAL A 127 8.39 1.94 13.94
N THR A 128 8.20 2.27 12.68
CA THR A 128 9.25 2.76 11.79
C THR A 128 8.79 3.97 10.98
N ALA A 129 9.70 4.63 10.31
CA ALA A 129 9.42 5.71 9.35
C ALA A 129 9.18 5.20 7.92
N SER A 130 9.39 3.91 7.66
CA SER A 130 9.24 3.29 6.34
C SER A 130 8.46 1.97 6.44
N CYS A 131 7.45 1.80 5.57
CA CYS A 131 6.66 0.56 5.54
C CYS A 131 7.50 -0.67 5.18
N VAL A 132 8.56 -0.52 4.40
CA VAL A 132 9.47 -1.62 4.02
C VAL A 132 10.21 -2.19 5.23
N ASP A 133 10.53 -1.35 6.23
CA ASP A 133 11.22 -1.79 7.44
C ASP A 133 10.35 -2.71 8.32
N CYS A 134 9.04 -2.69 8.15
CA CYS A 134 8.13 -3.61 8.86
C CYS A 134 8.25 -5.06 8.36
N ILE A 135 8.64 -5.25 7.09
CA ILE A 135 8.65 -6.57 6.44
C ILE A 135 9.51 -7.59 7.22
N PRO A 136 10.79 -7.32 7.53
CA PRO A 136 11.61 -8.26 8.29
C PRO A 136 11.01 -8.64 9.65
N TYR A 137 10.36 -7.69 10.33
CA TYR A 137 9.79 -7.92 11.65
C TYR A 137 8.58 -8.85 11.59
N ILE A 138 7.72 -8.69 10.58
CA ILE A 138 6.55 -9.55 10.36
C ILE A 138 7.00 -10.92 9.85
N SER A 139 7.93 -10.97 8.89
CA SER A 139 8.51 -12.22 8.36
C SER A 139 9.25 -13.04 9.43
N ALA A 140 9.75 -12.39 10.48
CA ALA A 140 10.29 -13.06 11.66
C ALA A 140 9.20 -13.62 12.62
N GLY A 141 7.93 -13.38 12.35
CA GLY A 141 6.81 -13.86 13.17
C GLY A 141 6.63 -13.11 14.49
N LEU A 142 7.10 -11.86 14.57
CA LEU A 142 7.08 -11.06 15.80
C LEU A 142 5.86 -10.13 15.92
N ALA A 143 5.20 -9.83 14.81
CA ALA A 143 3.98 -9.02 14.77
C ALA A 143 3.07 -9.41 13.60
N ILE A 144 1.88 -8.80 13.58
CA ILE A 144 0.96 -8.82 12.44
C ILE A 144 0.78 -7.42 11.87
N VAL A 145 0.22 -7.34 10.68
CA VAL A 145 -0.07 -6.08 9.99
C VAL A 145 -1.32 -6.22 9.13
N ALA A 146 -1.99 -5.12 8.85
CA ALA A 146 -2.99 -5.07 7.80
C ALA A 146 -2.41 -4.34 6.57
N VAL A 147 -2.51 -4.99 5.41
CA VAL A 147 -2.12 -4.45 4.10
C VAL A 147 -3.20 -4.77 3.07
N LEU A 148 -3.13 -4.16 1.90
CA LEU A 148 -4.04 -4.45 0.79
C LEU A 148 -3.82 -5.88 0.31
N GLN A 149 -4.89 -6.63 0.15
CA GLN A 149 -4.84 -8.00 -0.36
C GLN A 149 -4.18 -8.02 -1.75
N GLY A 150 -3.20 -8.90 -1.94
CA GLY A 150 -2.43 -9.04 -3.17
C GLY A 150 -1.15 -8.19 -3.22
N THR A 151 -0.83 -7.44 -2.15
CA THR A 151 0.44 -6.68 -2.03
C THR A 151 1.39 -7.30 -1.01
N GLU A 152 0.96 -8.33 -0.28
CA GLU A 152 1.73 -9.01 0.73
C GLU A 152 2.94 -9.78 0.15
N PRO A 153 4.07 -9.82 0.87
CA PRO A 153 5.20 -10.71 0.56
C PRO A 153 4.80 -12.20 0.52
N GLU A 154 5.52 -12.99 -0.27
CA GLU A 154 5.21 -14.42 -0.47
C GLU A 154 5.32 -15.26 0.81
N ASP A 155 6.15 -14.87 1.77
CA ASP A 155 6.33 -15.53 3.06
C ASP A 155 5.26 -15.18 4.10
N TRP A 156 4.29 -14.34 3.73
CA TRP A 156 3.14 -14.03 4.57
C TRP A 156 1.92 -14.87 4.20
N GLN A 157 0.97 -14.91 5.11
CA GLN A 157 -0.35 -15.50 4.90
C GLN A 157 -1.44 -14.59 5.45
N GLU A 158 -2.59 -14.58 4.81
CA GLU A 158 -3.79 -13.94 5.33
C GLU A 158 -4.22 -14.65 6.61
N ILE A 159 -4.52 -13.89 7.65
CA ILE A 159 -5.08 -14.40 8.88
C ILE A 159 -6.57 -14.73 8.63
N PRO A 160 -7.02 -15.97 8.91
CA PRO A 160 -8.37 -16.38 8.55
C PRO A 160 -9.44 -15.62 9.34
N ALA A 161 -10.62 -15.45 8.76
CA ALA A 161 -11.74 -14.80 9.42
C ALA A 161 -12.12 -15.46 10.76
N SER A 162 -11.88 -16.77 10.89
CA SER A 162 -12.08 -17.54 12.14
C SER A 162 -11.14 -17.16 13.27
N ALA A 163 -10.10 -16.35 13.01
CA ALA A 163 -9.18 -15.87 14.02
C ALA A 163 -9.80 -14.86 15.02
N GLY A 164 -11.00 -14.34 14.71
CA GLY A 164 -11.70 -13.40 15.57
C GLY A 164 -11.15 -11.97 15.53
N LEU A 165 -10.37 -11.63 14.49
CA LEU A 165 -9.97 -10.24 14.23
C LEU A 165 -11.07 -9.49 13.46
N PRO A 166 -11.22 -8.18 13.66
CA PRO A 166 -12.23 -7.39 12.99
C PRO A 166 -12.04 -7.40 11.46
N LYS A 167 -13.16 -7.39 10.74
CA LYS A 167 -13.16 -7.14 9.30
C LYS A 167 -12.76 -5.70 9.05
N LEU A 168 -11.84 -5.49 8.12
CA LEU A 168 -11.37 -4.17 7.73
C LEU A 168 -12.09 -3.67 6.47
N SER A 169 -12.03 -2.35 6.25
CA SER A 169 -12.64 -1.70 5.08
C SER A 169 -11.82 -1.93 3.81
N GLU A 170 -12.40 -1.54 2.67
CA GLU A 170 -11.72 -1.50 1.38
C GLU A 170 -11.02 -0.15 1.20
N PHE A 171 -9.97 -0.16 0.40
CA PHE A 171 -9.30 1.03 -0.11
C PHE A 171 -9.39 1.08 -1.62
N MET A 172 -9.47 2.29 -2.15
CA MET A 172 -9.60 2.53 -3.58
C MET A 172 -8.30 3.10 -4.13
N ILE A 173 -7.93 2.66 -5.32
CA ILE A 173 -6.81 3.20 -6.07
C ILE A 173 -7.36 4.17 -7.10
N TYR A 174 -6.87 5.41 -7.07
CA TYR A 174 -7.21 6.46 -8.02
C TYR A 174 -6.01 6.86 -8.86
N LEU A 175 -6.30 7.23 -10.10
CA LEU A 175 -5.37 7.83 -11.04
C LEU A 175 -5.72 9.30 -11.21
N TYR A 176 -4.72 10.18 -11.11
CA TYR A 176 -4.80 11.59 -11.45
C TYR A 176 -3.77 11.90 -12.53
N ILE A 177 -4.18 12.64 -13.56
CA ILE A 177 -3.34 13.05 -14.70
C ILE A 177 -3.49 14.57 -14.87
N THR A 178 -2.40 15.28 -15.14
CA THR A 178 -2.37 16.72 -15.45
C THR A 178 -2.99 17.03 -16.80
#